data_9335867077f53741560299399f16ac10
#
_entry.id   9335867077f53741560299399f16ac10
#
_cell.length_a   1.000
_cell.length_b   1.000
_cell.length_c   1.000
_cell.angle_alpha   90.00
_cell.angle_beta   90.00
_cell.angle_gamma   90.00
#
_symmetry.space_group_name_H-M   'P 1'
#
loop_
_entity.id
_entity.type
_entity.pdbx_description
1 polymer ?
#
loop_
_entity_poly.entity_id
_entity_poly.type
_entity_poly.pdbx_seq_one_letter_code
_entity_poly.pdbx_strand_id
1 'polypeptide(L)'
;VMKGWFISETITRKSTGDITLHQYEVNNMKIYTLSSLIDNHQLFCKFAQEAYSATNCLRQDYPKYFEWYWSKNIPRVFNGTGEIVVCIMDDNIAGIASLKKINTEKKICTFFVVKEYRGQHVATKMLEYIFEYLGTSKPLITITDYKVLSFVPITKKYNWKLTQITSKGYYNNASCEFVYNGKLP
;
A
#
# COMPACT_ATOMS: atom_id res chain seq x y z
N VAL A 1 9.15 24.17 -3.99
CA VAL A 1 9.18 24.09 -2.52
C VAL A 1 7.73 23.97 -2.08
N MET A 2 7.23 22.74 -1.94
CA MET A 2 5.90 22.51 -1.35
C MET A 2 6.07 22.53 0.17
N LYS A 3 5.51 23.54 0.81
CA LYS A 3 5.42 23.63 2.27
C LYS A 3 4.47 22.55 2.75
N GLY A 4 4.94 21.70 3.68
CA GLY A 4 4.14 20.65 4.31
C GLY A 4 2.90 21.25 4.98
N TRP A 5 1.77 20.63 4.71
CA TRP A 5 0.54 20.89 5.41
C TRP A 5 0.58 20.10 6.71
N PHE A 6 0.64 20.81 7.81
CA PHE A 6 0.60 20.26 9.15
C PHE A 6 -0.75 19.56 9.39
N ILE A 7 -0.71 18.25 9.67
CA ILE A 7 -1.83 17.56 10.29
C ILE A 7 -1.75 17.85 11.80
N SER A 8 -2.17 19.05 12.21
CA SER A 8 -2.38 19.35 13.62
C SER A 8 -3.88 19.37 13.91
N GLU A 9 -4.52 18.22 13.90
CA GLU A 9 -5.75 18.03 14.66
C GLU A 9 -5.54 16.81 15.56
N THR A 10 -5.26 17.13 16.80
CA THR A 10 -5.29 16.19 17.92
C THR A 10 -6.69 15.60 17.96
N ILE A 11 -6.82 14.30 17.59
CA ILE A 11 -8.03 13.53 17.84
C ILE A 11 -8.07 13.28 19.35
N THR A 12 -8.58 14.26 20.10
CA THR A 12 -8.92 14.08 21.50
C THR A 12 -10.11 13.14 21.58
N ARG A 13 -9.92 11.99 22.23
CA ARG A 13 -10.98 11.09 22.64
C ARG A 13 -12.10 11.88 23.33
N LYS A 14 -13.28 11.94 22.73
CA LYS A 14 -14.53 12.05 23.45
C LYS A 14 -15.31 10.76 23.24
N SER A 15 -15.60 10.13 24.37
CA SER A 15 -16.38 8.92 24.52
C SER A 15 -17.73 9.05 23.88
N THR A 16 -17.98 8.27 22.81
CA THR A 16 -19.23 7.56 22.50
C THR A 16 -19.07 6.89 21.13
N GLY A 17 -18.95 5.57 21.14
CA GLY A 17 -18.86 4.73 19.96
C GLY A 17 -17.41 4.35 19.61
N ASP A 18 -17.01 3.14 20.00
CA ASP A 18 -15.68 2.58 19.69
C ASP A 18 -15.48 2.44 18.19
N ILE A 19 -14.84 3.44 17.57
CA ILE A 19 -14.13 3.23 16.30
C ILE A 19 -12.85 2.52 16.68
N THR A 20 -12.77 1.22 16.48
CA THR A 20 -11.57 0.44 16.68
C THR A 20 -10.55 0.81 15.58
N LEU A 21 -9.86 1.92 15.78
CA LEU A 21 -8.65 2.23 15.02
C LEU A 21 -7.61 1.18 15.39
N HIS A 22 -7.33 0.24 14.50
CA HIS A 22 -6.16 -0.62 14.64
C HIS A 22 -4.91 0.24 14.47
N GLN A 23 -4.49 0.83 15.59
CA GLN A 23 -3.33 1.70 15.67
C GLN A 23 -2.15 0.88 16.18
N TYR A 24 -1.24 0.48 15.28
CA TYR A 24 0.06 -0.07 15.65
C TYR A 24 1.05 1.07 15.81
N GLU A 25 1.32 1.49 17.03
CA GLU A 25 2.39 2.45 17.33
C GLU A 25 3.70 1.71 17.63
N VAL A 26 4.72 1.93 16.82
CA VAL A 26 6.10 1.60 17.14
C VAL A 26 7.01 2.71 16.59
N ASN A 27 7.75 3.39 17.45
CA ASN A 27 8.73 4.42 17.07
C ASN A 27 8.15 5.54 16.18
N ASN A 28 7.12 6.27 16.62
CA ASN A 28 6.43 7.33 15.86
C ASN A 28 5.79 6.89 14.52
N MET A 29 5.72 5.60 14.22
CA MET A 29 5.02 5.09 13.05
C MET A 29 3.59 4.70 13.40
N LYS A 30 2.62 5.20 12.62
CA LYS A 30 1.20 4.87 12.72
C LYS A 30 0.72 4.26 11.41
N ILE A 31 0.00 3.16 11.49
CA ILE A 31 -0.62 2.52 10.32
C ILE A 31 -2.11 2.79 10.38
N TYR A 32 -2.64 3.32 9.29
CA TYR A 32 -4.07 3.54 9.06
C TYR A 32 -4.55 2.73 7.87
N THR A 33 -5.81 2.37 7.90
CA THR A 33 -6.49 1.73 6.77
C THR A 33 -7.63 2.60 6.28
N LEU A 34 -7.86 2.64 4.98
CA LEU A 34 -8.98 3.41 4.46
C LEU A 34 -10.33 2.84 4.89
N SER A 35 -10.44 1.52 5.05
CA SER A 35 -11.69 0.91 5.52
C SER A 35 -12.11 1.40 6.91
N SER A 36 -11.16 1.70 7.79
CA SER A 36 -11.45 2.25 9.12
C SER A 36 -11.99 3.68 9.10
N LEU A 37 -11.92 4.35 7.97
CA LEU A 37 -12.35 5.74 7.79
C LEU A 37 -13.66 5.87 7.00
N ILE A 38 -14.30 4.77 6.61
CA ILE A 38 -15.51 4.79 5.75
C ILE A 38 -16.62 5.62 6.36
N ASP A 39 -16.82 5.53 7.68
CA ASP A 39 -17.86 6.27 8.40
C ASP A 39 -17.53 7.77 8.55
N ASN A 40 -16.27 8.15 8.36
CA ASN A 40 -15.85 9.55 8.30
C ASN A 40 -15.48 9.93 6.87
N HIS A 41 -16.51 10.28 6.09
CA HIS A 41 -16.37 10.56 4.66
C HIS A 41 -15.30 11.63 4.33
N GLN A 42 -15.19 12.66 5.16
CA GLN A 42 -14.21 13.74 4.94
C GLN A 42 -12.77 13.22 5.10
N LEU A 43 -12.49 12.46 6.17
CA LEU A 43 -11.19 11.85 6.40
C LEU A 43 -10.88 10.79 5.34
N PHE A 44 -11.87 9.95 4.98
CA PHE A 44 -11.71 8.97 3.93
C PHE A 44 -11.25 9.62 2.61
N CYS A 45 -11.98 10.64 2.15
CA CYS A 45 -11.64 11.35 0.91
C CYS A 45 -10.25 11.99 0.97
N LYS A 46 -9.92 12.64 2.11
CA LYS A 46 -8.60 13.24 2.32
C LYS A 46 -7.49 12.20 2.20
N PHE A 47 -7.56 11.12 2.99
CA PHE A 47 -6.54 10.06 2.96
C PHE A 47 -6.46 9.34 1.62
N ALA A 48 -7.59 9.12 0.94
CA ALA A 48 -7.60 8.53 -0.40
C ALA A 48 -6.87 9.41 -1.42
N GLN A 49 -7.08 10.73 -1.38
CA GLN A 49 -6.40 11.68 -2.25
C GLN A 49 -4.90 11.80 -1.92
N GLU A 50 -4.54 11.86 -0.66
CA GLU A 50 -3.14 11.95 -0.22
C GLU A 50 -2.37 10.68 -0.58
N ALA A 51 -2.95 9.50 -0.36
CA ALA A 51 -2.37 8.22 -0.77
C ALA A 51 -2.17 8.13 -2.28
N TYR A 52 -3.17 8.57 -3.07
CA TYR A 52 -3.00 8.67 -4.52
C TYR A 52 -1.86 9.63 -4.89
N SER A 53 -1.85 10.83 -4.32
CA SER A 53 -0.85 11.86 -4.63
C SER A 53 0.57 11.38 -4.35
N ALA A 54 0.79 10.70 -3.22
CA ALA A 54 2.10 10.15 -2.86
C ALA A 54 2.55 9.02 -3.80
N THR A 55 1.61 8.30 -4.42
CA THR A 55 1.90 7.21 -5.37
C THR A 55 1.75 7.61 -6.84
N ASN A 56 1.46 8.89 -7.14
CA ASN A 56 1.22 9.35 -8.51
C ASN A 56 2.42 9.14 -9.46
N CYS A 57 3.64 9.10 -8.93
CA CYS A 57 4.83 8.77 -9.70
C CYS A 57 4.77 7.37 -10.36
N LEU A 58 3.93 6.46 -9.85
CA LEU A 58 3.72 5.13 -10.43
C LEU A 58 3.03 5.17 -11.80
N ARG A 59 2.43 6.29 -12.21
CA ARG A 59 1.87 6.46 -13.56
C ARG A 59 2.93 6.34 -14.66
N GLN A 60 4.20 6.60 -14.34
CA GLN A 60 5.30 6.40 -15.28
C GLN A 60 5.45 4.91 -15.66
N ASP A 61 5.21 4.02 -14.69
CA ASP A 61 5.32 2.57 -14.88
C ASP A 61 3.99 1.93 -15.29
N TYR A 62 2.89 2.51 -14.80
CA TYR A 62 1.53 2.00 -14.97
C TYR A 62 0.64 3.12 -15.52
N PRO A 63 0.58 3.34 -16.85
CA PRO A 63 -0.14 4.47 -17.45
C PRO A 63 -1.61 4.59 -17.03
N LYS A 64 -2.26 3.44 -16.75
CA LYS A 64 -3.65 3.38 -16.26
C LYS A 64 -3.79 3.44 -14.73
N TYR A 65 -2.73 3.83 -14.00
CA TYR A 65 -2.73 3.82 -12.54
C TYR A 65 -3.83 4.71 -11.95
N PHE A 66 -4.10 5.90 -12.52
CA PHE A 66 -5.17 6.78 -12.08
C PHE A 66 -6.54 6.09 -12.16
N GLU A 67 -6.88 5.58 -13.34
CA GLU A 67 -8.16 4.91 -13.58
C GLU A 67 -8.32 3.68 -12.66
N TRP A 68 -7.25 2.86 -12.56
CA TRP A 68 -7.24 1.69 -11.70
C TRP A 68 -7.42 2.06 -10.22
N TYR A 69 -6.76 3.11 -9.75
CA TYR A 69 -6.84 3.53 -8.35
C TYR A 69 -8.28 3.92 -7.97
N TRP A 70 -8.90 4.80 -8.76
CA TRP A 70 -10.22 5.32 -8.43
C TRP A 70 -11.37 4.38 -8.82
N SER A 71 -11.27 3.64 -9.93
CA SER A 71 -12.37 2.81 -10.43
C SER A 71 -12.33 1.36 -9.95
N LYS A 72 -11.19 0.89 -9.42
CA LYS A 72 -11.06 -0.50 -8.95
C LYS A 72 -10.53 -0.61 -7.52
N ASN A 73 -9.49 0.16 -7.17
CA ASN A 73 -8.85 0.01 -5.86
C ASN A 73 -9.71 0.61 -4.74
N ILE A 74 -10.21 1.83 -4.91
CA ILE A 74 -11.13 2.46 -3.95
C ILE A 74 -12.42 1.64 -3.75
N PRO A 75 -13.13 1.19 -4.81
CA PRO A 75 -14.32 0.33 -4.63
C PRO A 75 -14.05 -0.98 -3.87
N ARG A 76 -12.84 -1.55 -3.96
CA ARG A 76 -12.49 -2.74 -3.17
C ARG A 76 -12.46 -2.49 -1.67
N VAL A 77 -12.10 -1.28 -1.23
CA VAL A 77 -12.16 -0.90 0.18
C VAL A 77 -13.61 -0.93 0.67
N PHE A 78 -14.54 -0.36 -0.09
CA PHE A 78 -15.95 -0.33 0.27
C PHE A 78 -16.62 -1.71 0.29
N ASN A 79 -16.23 -2.61 -0.61
CA ASN A 79 -16.82 -3.94 -0.69
C ASN A 79 -16.04 -5.02 0.08
N GLY A 80 -15.00 -4.64 0.85
CA GLY A 80 -14.22 -5.54 1.69
C GLY A 80 -13.32 -6.53 0.93
N THR A 81 -13.09 -6.32 -0.39
CA THR A 81 -12.24 -7.19 -1.21
C THR A 81 -10.82 -6.67 -1.39
N GLY A 82 -10.50 -5.58 -0.71
CA GLY A 82 -9.16 -4.99 -0.68
C GLY A 82 -9.04 -3.92 0.38
N GLU A 83 -7.85 -3.38 0.50
CA GLU A 83 -7.51 -2.36 1.49
C GLU A 83 -6.46 -1.40 0.94
N ILE A 84 -6.48 -0.16 1.43
CA ILE A 84 -5.37 0.78 1.25
C ILE A 84 -4.81 1.08 2.63
N VAL A 85 -3.56 0.70 2.80
CA VAL A 85 -2.77 0.90 4.02
C VAL A 85 -1.91 2.12 3.86
N VAL A 86 -1.98 3.03 4.82
CA VAL A 86 -1.19 4.27 4.87
C VAL A 86 -0.34 4.25 6.12
N CYS A 87 0.97 4.31 5.95
CA CYS A 87 1.93 4.44 7.04
C CYS A 87 2.28 5.92 7.20
N ILE A 88 2.04 6.46 8.38
CA ILE A 88 2.41 7.84 8.77
C ILE A 88 3.63 7.76 9.68
N MET A 89 4.60 8.61 9.45
CA MET A 89 5.77 8.84 10.30
C MET A 89 6.06 10.34 10.36
N ASP A 90 6.24 10.87 11.56
CA ASP A 90 6.44 12.30 11.80
C ASP A 90 5.38 13.16 11.08
N ASP A 91 4.10 12.78 11.24
CA ASP A 91 2.92 13.41 10.65
C ASP A 91 2.89 13.47 9.10
N ASN A 92 3.77 12.71 8.43
CA ASN A 92 3.82 12.62 6.98
C ASN A 92 3.58 11.20 6.48
N ILE A 93 3.07 11.05 5.26
CA ILE A 93 2.96 9.76 4.62
C ILE A 93 4.37 9.21 4.33
N ALA A 94 4.72 8.13 5.02
CA ALA A 94 5.97 7.42 4.86
C ALA A 94 5.87 6.23 3.89
N GLY A 95 4.68 5.64 3.78
CA GLY A 95 4.47 4.51 2.89
C GLY A 95 3.00 4.22 2.62
N ILE A 96 2.74 3.55 1.50
CA ILE A 96 1.40 3.19 1.04
C ILE A 96 1.44 1.78 0.46
N ALA A 97 0.40 1.01 0.77
CA ALA A 97 0.15 -0.26 0.10
C ALA A 97 -1.31 -0.37 -0.31
N SER A 98 -1.55 -0.95 -1.48
CA SER A 98 -2.88 -1.34 -1.93
C SER A 98 -2.96 -2.85 -1.99
N LEU A 99 -3.99 -3.41 -1.39
CA LEU A 99 -4.14 -4.84 -1.19
C LEU A 99 -5.40 -5.35 -1.89
N LYS A 100 -5.35 -6.60 -2.36
CA LYS A 100 -6.51 -7.37 -2.81
C LYS A 100 -6.60 -8.63 -1.96
N LYS A 101 -7.79 -8.88 -1.40
CA LYS A 101 -8.08 -10.06 -0.58
C LYS A 101 -9.41 -10.64 -1.00
N ILE A 102 -9.34 -11.64 -1.87
CA ILE A 102 -10.47 -12.48 -2.24
C ILE A 102 -10.12 -13.94 -1.97
N ASN A 103 -11.11 -14.82 -1.98
CA ASN A 103 -10.88 -16.24 -1.64
C ASN A 103 -9.75 -16.90 -2.45
N THR A 104 -9.63 -16.55 -3.72
CA THR A 104 -8.68 -17.14 -4.66
C THR A 104 -7.38 -16.35 -4.82
N GLU A 105 -7.31 -15.11 -4.32
CA GLU A 105 -6.14 -14.25 -4.52
C GLU A 105 -5.90 -13.31 -3.34
N LYS A 106 -4.70 -13.41 -2.79
CA LYS A 106 -4.14 -12.51 -1.77
C LYS A 106 -2.95 -11.79 -2.37
N LYS A 107 -3.12 -10.50 -2.67
CA LYS A 107 -2.15 -9.75 -3.50
C LYS A 107 -1.79 -8.41 -2.89
N ILE A 108 -0.52 -8.07 -2.96
CA ILE A 108 -0.04 -6.70 -2.83
C ILE A 108 -0.05 -6.09 -4.23
N CYS A 109 -0.98 -5.17 -4.49
CA CYS A 109 -1.14 -4.50 -5.79
C CYS A 109 -0.21 -3.30 -5.94
N THR A 110 -0.01 -2.56 -4.84
CA THR A 110 0.93 -1.44 -4.73
C THR A 110 1.69 -1.58 -3.44
N PHE A 111 3.00 -1.35 -3.46
CA PHE A 111 3.84 -1.24 -2.28
C PHE A 111 4.86 -0.13 -2.50
N PHE A 112 4.71 0.94 -1.77
CA PHE A 112 5.51 2.15 -1.98
C PHE A 112 5.97 2.72 -0.63
N VAL A 113 7.28 2.99 -0.53
CA VAL A 113 7.87 3.74 0.57
C VAL A 113 8.46 5.01 0.01
N VAL A 114 8.04 6.13 0.56
CA VAL A 114 8.49 7.47 0.19
C VAL A 114 10.01 7.54 0.40
N LYS A 115 10.71 8.17 -0.52
CA LYS A 115 12.19 8.12 -0.62
C LYS A 115 12.88 8.52 0.68
N GLU A 116 12.38 9.55 1.33
CA GLU A 116 12.90 10.15 2.56
C GLU A 116 12.82 9.20 3.77
N TYR A 117 11.90 8.23 3.73
CA TYR A 117 11.68 7.25 4.80
C TYR A 117 12.25 5.86 4.52
N ARG A 118 12.97 5.69 3.41
CA ARG A 118 13.64 4.42 3.10
C ARG A 118 14.80 4.18 4.08
N GLY A 119 15.02 2.90 4.42
CA GLY A 119 16.04 2.52 5.41
C GLY A 119 15.60 2.67 6.87
N GLN A 120 14.41 3.22 7.13
CA GLN A 120 13.86 3.47 8.47
C GLN A 120 12.83 2.43 8.92
N HIS A 121 12.93 1.20 8.43
CA HIS A 121 12.05 0.06 8.76
C HIS A 121 10.57 0.21 8.36
N VAL A 122 10.18 1.26 7.66
CA VAL A 122 8.80 1.49 7.20
C VAL A 122 8.28 0.28 6.42
N ALA A 123 9.04 -0.22 5.44
CA ALA A 123 8.65 -1.39 4.65
C ALA A 123 8.40 -2.63 5.52
N THR A 124 9.25 -2.88 6.52
CA THR A 124 9.11 -4.03 7.41
C THR A 124 7.83 -3.94 8.23
N LYS A 125 7.55 -2.79 8.82
CA LYS A 125 6.35 -2.56 9.63
C LYS A 125 5.07 -2.65 8.81
N MET A 126 5.06 -2.07 7.63
CA MET A 126 3.94 -2.22 6.71
C MET A 126 3.69 -3.68 6.34
N LEU A 127 4.76 -4.45 6.05
CA LEU A 127 4.62 -5.87 5.69
C LEU A 127 4.11 -6.74 6.85
N GLU A 128 4.52 -6.46 8.10
CA GLU A 128 3.98 -7.15 9.28
C GLU A 128 2.45 -7.00 9.32
N TYR A 129 1.94 -5.78 9.21
CA TYR A 129 0.51 -5.51 9.13
C TYR A 129 -0.17 -6.18 7.91
N ILE A 130 0.44 -6.04 6.73
CA ILE A 130 -0.10 -6.59 5.47
C ILE A 130 -0.23 -8.11 5.54
N PHE A 131 0.73 -8.79 6.12
CA PHE A 131 0.69 -10.25 6.26
C PHE A 131 -0.42 -10.70 7.20
N GLU A 132 -0.63 -9.99 8.30
CA GLU A 132 -1.74 -10.23 9.21
C GLU A 132 -3.08 -10.02 8.48
N TYR A 133 -3.25 -8.87 7.82
CA TYR A 133 -4.46 -8.58 7.06
C TYR A 133 -4.74 -9.64 5.96
N LEU A 134 -3.75 -9.98 5.16
CA LEU A 134 -3.89 -10.97 4.09
C LEU A 134 -3.96 -12.42 4.58
N GLY A 135 -3.50 -12.70 5.81
CA GLY A 135 -3.38 -14.03 6.38
C GLY A 135 -2.30 -14.88 5.68
N THR A 136 -1.27 -14.24 5.14
CA THR A 136 -0.12 -14.92 4.52
C THR A 136 1.09 -14.01 4.45
N SER A 137 2.27 -14.58 4.70
CA SER A 137 3.56 -13.89 4.49
C SER A 137 4.09 -14.03 3.05
N LYS A 138 3.36 -14.73 2.19
CA LYS A 138 3.71 -14.96 0.78
C LYS A 138 2.59 -14.50 -0.16
N PRO A 139 2.19 -13.23 -0.12
CA PRO A 139 1.20 -12.70 -1.04
C PRO A 139 1.73 -12.69 -2.47
N LEU A 140 0.83 -12.80 -3.44
CA LEU A 140 1.16 -12.49 -4.83
C LEU A 140 1.62 -11.03 -4.93
N ILE A 141 2.72 -10.76 -5.59
CA ILE A 141 3.18 -9.41 -5.92
C ILE A 141 3.88 -9.43 -7.28
N THR A 142 3.74 -8.33 -8.02
CA THR A 142 4.49 -8.09 -9.26
C THR A 142 5.44 -6.93 -9.06
N ILE A 143 6.65 -7.06 -9.56
CA ILE A 143 7.72 -6.07 -9.42
C ILE A 143 8.32 -5.82 -10.80
N THR A 144 8.30 -4.58 -11.25
CA THR A 144 8.91 -4.16 -12.51
C THR A 144 10.40 -4.50 -12.53
N ASP A 145 10.94 -4.96 -13.64
CA ASP A 145 12.32 -5.46 -13.81
C ASP A 145 13.39 -4.54 -13.19
N TYR A 146 13.35 -3.24 -13.47
CA TYR A 146 14.35 -2.28 -12.94
C TYR A 146 14.18 -1.97 -11.43
N LYS A 147 13.08 -2.40 -10.80
CA LYS A 147 12.86 -2.27 -9.35
C LYS A 147 13.18 -3.54 -8.56
N VAL A 148 13.40 -4.67 -9.23
CA VAL A 148 13.63 -5.97 -8.57
C VAL A 148 14.75 -5.90 -7.54
N LEU A 149 15.86 -5.22 -7.86
CA LEU A 149 17.00 -5.10 -6.95
C LEU A 149 16.62 -4.43 -5.62
N SER A 150 15.72 -3.46 -5.63
CA SER A 150 15.26 -2.79 -4.41
C SER A 150 14.40 -3.69 -3.52
N PHE A 151 13.81 -4.76 -4.07
CA PHE A 151 13.02 -5.74 -3.33
C PHE A 151 13.81 -6.97 -2.85
N VAL A 152 15.06 -7.13 -3.27
CA VAL A 152 15.90 -8.29 -2.86
C VAL A 152 15.96 -8.49 -1.35
N PRO A 153 16.12 -7.45 -0.49
CA PRO A 153 16.11 -7.66 0.95
C PRO A 153 14.80 -8.26 1.47
N ILE A 154 13.67 -7.82 0.92
CA ILE A 154 12.33 -8.31 1.28
C ILE A 154 12.14 -9.75 0.79
N THR A 155 12.40 -10.02 -0.49
CA THR A 155 12.22 -11.34 -1.09
C THR A 155 13.08 -12.40 -0.40
N LYS A 156 14.31 -12.06 -0.01
CA LYS A 156 15.18 -12.92 0.78
C LYS A 156 14.66 -13.13 2.20
N LYS A 157 14.32 -12.05 2.91
CA LYS A 157 13.86 -12.12 4.31
C LYS A 157 12.64 -13.03 4.46
N TYR A 158 11.66 -12.92 3.54
CA TYR A 158 10.41 -13.67 3.61
C TYR A 158 10.39 -14.92 2.71
N ASN A 159 11.52 -15.27 2.11
CA ASN A 159 11.67 -16.43 1.21
C ASN A 159 10.58 -16.44 0.10
N TRP A 160 10.40 -15.27 -0.54
CA TRP A 160 9.49 -15.15 -1.68
C TRP A 160 10.07 -15.84 -2.91
N LYS A 161 9.24 -16.55 -3.63
CA LYS A 161 9.65 -17.32 -4.80
C LYS A 161 9.25 -16.59 -6.07
N LEU A 162 10.21 -16.35 -6.96
CA LEU A 162 9.94 -15.93 -8.34
C LEU A 162 9.25 -17.11 -9.05
N THR A 163 8.08 -16.86 -9.60
CA THR A 163 7.21 -17.89 -10.17
C THR A 163 6.88 -17.66 -11.63
N GLN A 164 7.03 -16.41 -12.10
CA GLN A 164 6.77 -16.06 -13.50
C GLN A 164 7.52 -14.75 -13.83
N ILE A 165 7.90 -14.60 -15.08
CA ILE A 165 8.31 -13.32 -15.66
C ILE A 165 7.38 -13.07 -16.84
N THR A 166 6.71 -11.92 -16.88
CA THR A 166 5.82 -11.58 -17.99
C THR A 166 6.62 -11.10 -19.20
N SER A 167 6.00 -11.14 -20.37
CA SER A 167 6.50 -10.37 -21.51
C SER A 167 6.43 -8.88 -21.26
N LYS A 168 7.21 -8.10 -21.99
CA LYS A 168 6.99 -6.65 -22.08
C LYS A 168 5.57 -6.38 -22.60
N GLY A 169 4.97 -5.30 -22.10
CA GLY A 169 3.62 -4.94 -22.53
C GLY A 169 2.49 -5.44 -21.62
N TYR A 170 2.80 -6.17 -20.54
CA TYR A 170 1.74 -6.61 -19.63
C TYR A 170 1.04 -5.41 -18.95
N TYR A 171 1.79 -4.48 -18.36
CA TYR A 171 1.28 -3.23 -17.80
C TYR A 171 1.76 -2.00 -18.56
N ASN A 172 2.99 -2.03 -19.10
CA ASN A 172 3.53 -1.03 -20.00
C ASN A 172 4.46 -1.66 -21.03
N ASN A 173 4.71 -0.96 -22.15
CA ASN A 173 5.49 -1.50 -23.26
C ASN A 173 7.00 -1.51 -23.03
N ALA A 174 7.50 -0.90 -21.95
CA ALA A 174 8.93 -0.71 -21.71
C ALA A 174 9.53 -1.81 -20.83
N SER A 175 8.73 -2.43 -19.93
CA SER A 175 9.21 -3.32 -18.87
C SER A 175 8.48 -4.65 -18.83
N CYS A 176 9.11 -5.64 -18.23
CA CYS A 176 8.49 -6.90 -17.82
C CYS A 176 8.27 -6.89 -16.30
N GLU A 177 7.38 -7.77 -15.83
CA GLU A 177 7.05 -7.93 -14.41
C GLU A 177 7.61 -9.24 -13.89
N PHE A 178 8.28 -9.18 -12.76
CA PHE A 178 8.70 -10.32 -11.98
C PHE A 178 7.60 -10.66 -10.98
N VAL A 179 6.99 -11.83 -11.16
CA VAL A 179 5.85 -12.28 -10.34
C VAL A 179 6.36 -13.18 -9.23
N TYR A 180 6.03 -12.85 -8.00
CA TYR A 180 6.40 -13.67 -6.84
C TYR A 180 5.17 -14.30 -6.19
N ASN A 181 5.35 -15.54 -5.69
CA ASN A 181 4.42 -16.31 -4.87
C ASN A 181 3.07 -16.65 -5.51
N GLY A 182 2.95 -16.56 -6.81
CA GLY A 182 1.72 -16.87 -7.54
C GLY A 182 1.90 -16.76 -9.04
N LYS A 183 0.80 -16.72 -9.78
CA LYS A 183 0.80 -16.54 -11.23
C LYS A 183 -0.20 -15.46 -11.61
N LEU A 184 0.12 -14.72 -12.64
CA LEU A 184 -0.83 -13.87 -13.34
C LEU A 184 -1.55 -14.69 -14.41
N PRO A 185 -2.83 -14.36 -14.72
CA PRO A 185 -3.58 -15.00 -15.77
C PRO A 185 -2.95 -14.77 -17.15
#